data_acdb43197ce0ba639c9ab633a9993af5
#
_entry.id   acdb43197ce0ba639c9ab633a9993af5
#
_cell.length_a   1.000
_cell.length_b   1.000
_cell.length_c   1.000
_cell.angle_alpha   90.00
_cell.angle_beta   90.00
_cell.angle_gamma   90.00
#
_symmetry.space_group_name_H-M   'P 1'
#
loop_
_entity.id
_entity.type
_entity.pdbx_description
1 polymer ?
#
loop_
_entity_poly.entity_id
_entity_poly.type
_entity_poly.pdbx_seq_one_letter_code
_entity_poly.pdbx_strand_id
1 'polypeptide(L)'
;MLKRTLLTLLIGGLGGGLASQVSLPLAWMLGPLFLVLAASLAGVQAGVDPRLHRGAIAMLGLFIGNRIDLAELSHLLEWYPSVLAMLGYMGLMLLGGRWLFGMSGMSRLSALFCAFPGSMNGALVLAERLGADVRWIAITHAMRLVMVVAAAALLASHLAGGVVLGEGNGLHWGDLYLLALAPASAWLGRRLRLPIPEFLGPVAVGAAMASLGHGVALPDLLLILTFLVLGSSVGSRFSGTSWSRLLQVGRYGLLFGAYAVGMALITAWAVSSLTALPFAAVLLALLPGGVGEMAVIAVALEIDPVYVVSHHVLRLLLLILLTPPLIKWARRRRAAAERRR
;
A
#
# COMPACT_ATOMS: atom_id res chain seq x y z
N MET A 1 22.25 9.73 -4.88
CA MET A 1 21.08 8.85 -4.70
C MET A 1 21.51 7.42 -4.38
N LEU A 2 22.44 6.83 -5.13
CA LEU A 2 22.90 5.45 -4.94
C LEU A 2 23.40 5.15 -3.51
N LYS A 3 24.32 5.97 -2.97
CA LYS A 3 24.84 5.80 -1.60
C LYS A 3 23.75 5.78 -0.53
N ARG A 4 22.75 6.66 -0.68
CA ARG A 4 21.61 6.74 0.22
C ARG A 4 20.75 5.48 0.16
N THR A 5 20.46 4.99 -1.04
CA THR A 5 19.70 3.74 -1.25
C THR A 5 20.45 2.54 -0.69
N LEU A 6 21.74 2.40 -0.96
CA LEU A 6 22.56 1.31 -0.41
C LEU A 6 22.58 1.31 1.12
N LEU A 7 22.79 2.47 1.75
CA LEU A 7 22.73 2.59 3.21
C LEU A 7 21.37 2.18 3.74
N THR A 8 20.28 2.64 3.09
CA THR A 8 18.92 2.31 3.50
C THR A 8 18.65 0.81 3.41
N LEU A 9 19.09 0.16 2.32
CA LEU A 9 18.92 -1.28 2.14
C LEU A 9 19.80 -2.10 3.07
N LEU A 10 21.02 -1.64 3.42
CA LEU A 10 21.85 -2.29 4.44
C LEU A 10 21.17 -2.24 5.82
N ILE A 11 20.67 -1.07 6.23
CA ILE A 11 19.89 -0.94 7.47
C ILE A 11 18.64 -1.83 7.41
N GLY A 12 17.93 -1.83 6.29
CA GLY A 12 16.78 -2.68 6.07
C GLY A 12 17.12 -4.17 6.14
N GLY A 13 18.22 -4.60 5.53
CA GLY A 13 18.69 -5.98 5.56
C GLY A 13 19.04 -6.44 6.98
N LEU A 14 19.70 -5.59 7.77
CA LEU A 14 19.92 -5.84 9.20
C LEU A 14 18.60 -5.99 9.95
N GLY A 15 17.61 -5.11 9.66
CA GLY A 15 16.28 -5.19 10.24
C GLY A 15 15.57 -6.49 9.91
N GLY A 16 15.62 -6.93 8.65
CA GLY A 16 15.05 -8.20 8.20
C GLY A 16 15.71 -9.40 8.88
N GLY A 17 17.05 -9.41 8.96
CA GLY A 17 17.80 -10.44 9.63
C GLY A 17 17.50 -10.53 11.14
N LEU A 18 17.40 -9.40 11.84
CA LEU A 18 17.01 -9.38 13.25
C LEU A 18 15.57 -9.85 13.45
N ALA A 19 14.66 -9.39 12.60
CA ALA A 19 13.25 -9.76 12.67
C ALA A 19 13.03 -11.26 12.41
N SER A 20 13.85 -11.87 11.52
CA SER A 20 13.77 -13.31 11.24
C SER A 20 14.23 -14.16 12.43
N GLN A 21 15.22 -13.70 13.21
CA GLN A 21 15.67 -14.40 14.42
C GLN A 21 14.61 -14.47 15.52
N VAL A 22 13.72 -13.47 15.59
CA VAL A 22 12.59 -13.44 16.55
C VAL A 22 11.30 -13.95 15.94
N SER A 23 11.38 -14.62 14.78
CA SER A 23 10.23 -15.19 14.07
C SER A 23 9.09 -14.19 13.84
N LEU A 24 9.43 -12.92 13.59
CA LEU A 24 8.44 -11.90 13.30
C LEU A 24 7.74 -12.22 11.95
N PRO A 25 6.41 -12.22 11.90
CA PRO A 25 5.71 -12.40 10.63
C PRO A 25 6.19 -11.40 9.58
N LEU A 26 6.39 -11.87 8.34
CA LEU A 26 6.92 -11.02 7.26
C LEU A 26 8.22 -10.29 7.67
N ALA A 27 9.14 -11.00 8.30
CA ALA A 27 10.38 -10.47 8.85
C ALA A 27 11.13 -9.55 7.86
N TRP A 28 11.22 -9.96 6.59
CA TRP A 28 11.89 -9.22 5.52
C TRP A 28 11.12 -8.01 5.00
N MET A 29 9.91 -7.76 5.50
CA MET A 29 9.13 -6.55 5.24
C MET A 29 9.02 -5.67 6.48
N LEU A 30 8.61 -6.23 7.62
CA LEU A 30 8.43 -5.47 8.86
C LEU A 30 9.76 -5.06 9.50
N GLY A 31 10.77 -5.94 9.49
CA GLY A 31 12.10 -5.63 10.01
C GLY A 31 12.73 -4.42 9.31
N PRO A 32 12.85 -4.42 7.97
CA PRO A 32 13.28 -3.25 7.22
C PRO A 32 12.45 -2.00 7.48
N LEU A 33 11.12 -2.14 7.53
CA LEU A 33 10.22 -1.02 7.81
C LEU A 33 10.54 -0.36 9.16
N PHE A 34 10.63 -1.13 10.23
CA PHE A 34 10.83 -0.58 11.57
C PHE A 34 12.26 -0.09 11.80
N LEU A 35 13.29 -0.81 11.32
CA LEU A 35 14.66 -0.38 11.55
C LEU A 35 15.03 0.85 10.70
N VAL A 36 14.56 0.93 9.45
CA VAL A 36 14.73 2.12 8.60
C VAL A 36 13.92 3.30 9.13
N LEU A 37 12.71 3.07 9.68
CA LEU A 37 11.93 4.09 10.36
C LEU A 37 12.70 4.66 11.55
N ALA A 38 13.21 3.81 12.43
CA ALA A 38 13.99 4.22 13.60
C ALA A 38 15.25 5.01 13.19
N ALA A 39 15.99 4.52 12.20
CA ALA A 39 17.16 5.22 11.66
C ALA A 39 16.79 6.59 11.04
N SER A 40 15.66 6.67 10.31
CA SER A 40 15.17 7.91 9.74
C SER A 40 14.84 8.95 10.82
N LEU A 41 14.24 8.53 11.92
CA LEU A 41 13.90 9.39 13.07
C LEU A 41 15.17 9.77 13.88
N ALA A 42 16.20 8.91 13.88
CA ALA A 42 17.52 9.21 14.46
C ALA A 42 18.34 10.17 13.58
N GLY A 43 17.80 10.66 12.46
CA GLY A 43 18.44 11.67 11.60
C GLY A 43 19.17 11.09 10.38
N VAL A 44 19.15 9.77 10.19
CA VAL A 44 19.71 9.15 8.98
C VAL A 44 18.87 9.59 7.76
N GLN A 45 19.56 10.09 6.74
CA GLN A 45 18.93 10.47 5.47
C GLN A 45 18.60 9.21 4.64
N ALA A 46 17.61 8.45 5.12
CA ALA A 46 17.17 7.22 4.44
C ALA A 46 16.36 7.53 3.17
N GLY A 47 16.45 6.65 2.18
CA GLY A 47 15.65 6.78 0.94
C GLY A 47 15.97 5.68 -0.05
N VAL A 48 14.93 5.13 -0.68
CA VAL A 48 15.03 4.13 -1.73
C VAL A 48 14.89 4.80 -3.09
N ASP A 49 15.72 4.39 -4.05
CA ASP A 49 15.62 4.88 -5.43
C ASP A 49 14.22 4.55 -6.00
N PRO A 50 13.51 5.52 -6.58
CA PRO A 50 12.19 5.28 -7.17
C PRO A 50 12.20 4.24 -8.29
N ARG A 51 13.32 4.04 -8.98
CA ARG A 51 13.44 3.01 -10.03
C ARG A 51 13.45 1.61 -9.40
N LEU A 52 14.18 1.44 -8.30
CA LEU A 52 14.23 0.19 -7.56
C LEU A 52 12.88 -0.16 -6.94
N HIS A 53 12.22 0.83 -6.32
CA HIS A 53 10.86 0.67 -5.77
C HIS A 53 9.86 0.26 -6.87
N ARG A 54 9.91 0.90 -8.04
CA ARG A 54 9.05 0.51 -9.19
C ARG A 54 9.37 -0.88 -9.71
N GLY A 55 10.67 -1.26 -9.74
CA GLY A 55 11.10 -2.61 -10.11
C GLY A 55 10.54 -3.68 -9.17
N ALA A 56 10.58 -3.44 -7.85
CA ALA A 56 9.99 -4.33 -6.86
C ALA A 56 8.47 -4.48 -7.05
N ILE A 57 7.75 -3.38 -7.29
CA ILE A 57 6.31 -3.41 -7.59
C ILE A 57 6.04 -4.18 -8.90
N ALA A 58 6.87 -4.00 -9.92
CA ALA A 58 6.71 -4.68 -11.21
C ALA A 58 6.98 -6.19 -11.08
N MET A 59 7.98 -6.59 -10.31
CA MET A 59 8.27 -7.99 -10.02
C MET A 59 7.07 -8.68 -9.34
N LEU A 60 6.51 -8.00 -8.33
CA LEU A 60 5.32 -8.48 -7.64
C LEU A 60 4.10 -8.58 -8.58
N GLY A 61 3.94 -7.60 -9.48
CA GLY A 61 2.88 -7.62 -10.49
C GLY A 61 2.96 -8.82 -11.42
N LEU A 62 4.17 -9.18 -11.91
CA LEU A 62 4.40 -10.39 -12.72
C LEU A 62 3.96 -11.66 -11.97
N PHE A 63 4.37 -11.77 -10.71
CA PHE A 63 4.05 -12.92 -9.87
C PHE A 63 2.55 -13.06 -9.62
N ILE A 64 1.87 -11.96 -9.30
CA ILE A 64 0.41 -11.97 -9.08
C ILE A 64 -0.32 -12.26 -10.39
N GLY A 65 0.11 -11.65 -11.49
CA GLY A 65 -0.47 -11.91 -12.80
C GLY A 65 -0.42 -13.38 -13.18
N ASN A 66 0.69 -14.04 -12.86
CA ASN A 66 0.87 -15.47 -13.11
C ASN A 66 -0.10 -16.37 -12.30
N ARG A 67 -0.68 -15.86 -11.22
CA ARG A 67 -1.68 -16.56 -10.40
C ARG A 67 -3.12 -16.26 -10.81
N ILE A 68 -3.33 -15.41 -11.81
CA ILE A 68 -4.67 -15.11 -12.32
C ILE A 68 -5.11 -16.25 -13.24
N ASP A 69 -6.12 -16.99 -12.81
CA ASP A 69 -6.87 -17.86 -13.70
C ASP A 69 -7.95 -17.02 -14.41
N LEU A 70 -7.88 -16.94 -15.72
CA LEU A 70 -8.86 -16.21 -16.52
C LEU A 70 -10.28 -16.84 -16.40
N ALA A 71 -10.38 -18.12 -16.08
CA ALA A 71 -11.65 -18.78 -15.81
C ALA A 71 -12.31 -18.26 -14.51
N GLU A 72 -11.50 -17.87 -13.52
CA GLU A 72 -12.00 -17.32 -12.25
C GLU A 72 -12.47 -15.86 -12.36
N LEU A 73 -12.20 -15.17 -13.46
CA LEU A 73 -12.71 -13.81 -13.68
C LEU A 73 -14.25 -13.74 -13.71
N SER A 74 -14.92 -14.86 -13.96
CA SER A 74 -16.38 -14.96 -13.83
C SER A 74 -16.88 -14.71 -12.40
N HIS A 75 -16.06 -15.02 -11.38
CA HIS A 75 -16.37 -14.82 -9.97
C HIS A 75 -16.21 -13.36 -9.51
N LEU A 76 -15.70 -12.45 -10.35
CA LEU A 76 -15.61 -11.01 -10.01
C LEU A 76 -16.97 -10.42 -9.61
N LEU A 77 -18.05 -10.91 -10.19
CA LEU A 77 -19.41 -10.49 -9.82
C LEU A 77 -19.82 -10.92 -8.41
N GLU A 78 -19.22 -11.98 -7.87
CA GLU A 78 -19.49 -12.44 -6.50
C GLU A 78 -18.88 -11.52 -5.44
N TRP A 79 -17.94 -10.67 -5.85
CA TRP A 79 -17.26 -9.71 -4.95
C TRP A 79 -18.08 -8.41 -4.74
N TYR A 80 -19.26 -8.26 -5.36
CA TYR A 80 -20.04 -7.03 -5.23
C TYR A 80 -20.35 -6.64 -3.77
N PRO A 81 -20.58 -7.58 -2.80
CA PRO A 81 -20.87 -7.17 -1.44
C PRO A 81 -19.66 -6.49 -0.78
N SER A 82 -18.44 -7.03 -0.99
CA SER A 82 -17.22 -6.44 -0.46
C SER A 82 -16.87 -5.11 -1.14
N VAL A 83 -17.19 -4.95 -2.43
CA VAL A 83 -17.03 -3.68 -3.15
C VAL A 83 -17.98 -2.61 -2.59
N LEU A 84 -19.25 -2.95 -2.34
CA LEU A 84 -20.21 -2.03 -1.70
C LEU A 84 -19.78 -1.67 -0.28
N ALA A 85 -19.32 -2.65 0.50
CA ALA A 85 -18.77 -2.44 1.84
C ALA A 85 -17.53 -1.54 1.81
N MET A 86 -16.65 -1.69 0.81
CA MET A 86 -15.50 -0.81 0.60
C MET A 86 -15.93 0.65 0.35
N LEU A 87 -16.97 0.89 -0.43
CA LEU A 87 -17.51 2.25 -0.64
C LEU A 87 -18.03 2.85 0.66
N GLY A 88 -18.78 2.08 1.45
CA GLY A 88 -19.25 2.48 2.78
C GLY A 88 -18.08 2.78 3.72
N TYR A 89 -17.10 1.89 3.78
CA TYR A 89 -15.88 2.07 4.55
C TYR A 89 -15.11 3.33 4.14
N MET A 90 -14.95 3.62 2.85
CA MET A 90 -14.31 4.85 2.38
C MET A 90 -15.06 6.11 2.87
N GLY A 91 -16.39 6.08 2.85
CA GLY A 91 -17.25 7.15 3.38
C GLY A 91 -17.01 7.35 4.90
N LEU A 92 -17.02 6.27 5.67
CA LEU A 92 -16.75 6.30 7.11
C LEU A 92 -15.34 6.81 7.41
N MET A 93 -14.33 6.42 6.64
CA MET A 93 -12.97 6.93 6.74
C MET A 93 -12.91 8.45 6.56
N LEU A 94 -13.60 8.99 5.54
CA LEU A 94 -13.64 10.43 5.30
C LEU A 94 -14.37 11.18 6.41
N LEU A 95 -15.51 10.68 6.89
CA LEU A 95 -16.30 11.30 7.94
C LEU A 95 -15.57 11.27 9.29
N GLY A 96 -15.13 10.10 9.74
CA GLY A 96 -14.41 9.93 10.99
C GLY A 96 -13.06 10.65 11.00
N GLY A 97 -12.32 10.59 9.89
CA GLY A 97 -11.07 11.32 9.76
C GLY A 97 -11.27 12.82 9.78
N ARG A 98 -12.29 13.35 9.08
CA ARG A 98 -12.62 14.77 9.15
C ARG A 98 -12.96 15.23 10.59
N TRP A 99 -13.69 14.42 11.34
CA TRP A 99 -14.00 14.69 12.75
C TRP A 99 -12.72 14.66 13.60
N LEU A 100 -11.92 13.59 13.49
CA LEU A 100 -10.69 13.42 14.27
C LEU A 100 -9.67 14.54 14.02
N PHE A 101 -9.38 14.83 12.73
CA PHE A 101 -8.44 15.88 12.36
C PHE A 101 -9.00 17.28 12.60
N GLY A 102 -10.33 17.44 12.62
CA GLY A 102 -10.99 18.68 13.02
C GLY A 102 -10.65 19.08 14.46
N MET A 103 -10.47 18.12 15.36
CA MET A 103 -10.06 18.37 16.76
C MET A 103 -8.60 18.82 16.90
N SER A 104 -7.76 18.64 15.88
CA SER A 104 -6.36 19.06 15.92
C SER A 104 -6.15 20.56 15.67
N GLY A 105 -7.21 21.30 15.35
CA GLY A 105 -7.13 22.73 14.99
C GLY A 105 -6.64 23.02 13.56
N MET A 106 -6.39 21.98 12.76
CA MET A 106 -5.99 22.18 11.35
C MET A 106 -7.15 22.70 10.50
N SER A 107 -6.81 23.28 9.34
CA SER A 107 -7.83 23.73 8.38
C SER A 107 -8.71 22.59 7.93
N ARG A 108 -10.00 22.87 7.63
CA ARG A 108 -10.96 21.87 7.14
C ARG A 108 -10.47 21.16 5.88
N LEU A 109 -9.71 21.85 5.05
CA LEU A 109 -9.14 21.30 3.82
C LEU A 109 -8.00 20.33 4.14
N SER A 110 -7.08 20.69 5.04
CA SER A 110 -6.00 19.80 5.49
C SER A 110 -6.57 18.56 6.17
N ALA A 111 -7.59 18.69 7.02
CA ALA A 111 -8.28 17.57 7.66
C ALA A 111 -8.89 16.60 6.64
N LEU A 112 -9.50 17.12 5.56
CA LEU A 112 -10.06 16.30 4.49
C LEU A 112 -8.96 15.50 3.78
N PHE A 113 -7.83 16.13 3.45
CA PHE A 113 -6.72 15.45 2.79
C PHE A 113 -5.98 14.47 3.70
N CYS A 114 -5.87 14.74 5.01
CA CYS A 114 -5.36 13.77 5.98
C CYS A 114 -6.23 12.51 6.05
N ALA A 115 -7.55 12.67 5.95
CA ALA A 115 -8.52 11.57 5.97
C ALA A 115 -8.65 10.83 4.63
N PHE A 116 -8.09 11.38 3.55
CA PHE A 116 -8.28 10.85 2.20
C PHE A 116 -7.74 9.41 2.07
N PRO A 117 -8.57 8.42 1.66
CA PRO A 117 -8.16 7.02 1.61
C PRO A 117 -7.37 6.66 0.34
N GLY A 118 -6.84 7.65 -0.37
CA GLY A 118 -6.12 7.50 -1.62
C GLY A 118 -4.61 7.39 -1.52
N SER A 119 -3.93 7.43 -2.68
CA SER A 119 -2.48 7.45 -2.72
C SER A 119 -1.94 8.76 -2.13
N MET A 120 -0.90 8.66 -1.33
CA MET A 120 -0.24 9.82 -0.71
C MET A 120 0.19 10.86 -1.76
N ASN A 121 0.82 10.40 -2.85
CA ASN A 121 1.34 11.31 -3.89
C ASN A 121 0.22 12.13 -4.56
N GLY A 122 -0.89 11.48 -4.89
CA GLY A 122 -2.06 12.17 -5.47
C GLY A 122 -2.68 13.16 -4.49
N ALA A 123 -2.81 12.79 -3.22
CA ALA A 123 -3.32 13.66 -2.17
C ALA A 123 -2.41 14.88 -1.95
N LEU A 124 -1.08 14.70 -1.93
CA LEU A 124 -0.11 15.77 -1.72
C LEU A 124 -0.12 16.81 -2.86
N VAL A 125 -0.07 16.35 -4.12
CA VAL A 125 -0.10 17.24 -5.29
C VAL A 125 -1.38 18.08 -5.32
N LEU A 126 -2.51 17.46 -4.98
CA LEU A 126 -3.79 18.14 -4.97
C LEU A 126 -3.91 19.12 -3.79
N ALA A 127 -3.45 18.70 -2.61
CA ALA A 127 -3.44 19.49 -1.39
C ALA A 127 -2.61 20.76 -1.55
N GLU A 128 -1.43 20.65 -2.17
CA GLU A 128 -0.55 21.78 -2.47
C GLU A 128 -1.25 22.82 -3.38
N ARG A 129 -1.85 22.35 -4.48
CA ARG A 129 -2.60 23.21 -5.41
C ARG A 129 -3.79 23.92 -4.77
N LEU A 130 -4.34 23.38 -3.70
CA LEU A 130 -5.49 23.94 -2.98
C LEU A 130 -5.09 24.71 -1.72
N GLY A 131 -3.79 24.79 -1.39
CA GLY A 131 -3.27 25.52 -0.24
C GLY A 131 -3.51 24.81 1.10
N ALA A 132 -3.57 23.49 1.10
CA ALA A 132 -3.59 22.68 2.32
C ALA A 132 -2.17 22.48 2.87
N ASP A 133 -2.03 22.14 4.15
CA ASP A 133 -0.73 21.87 4.78
C ASP A 133 -0.20 20.48 4.37
N VAL A 134 0.67 20.50 3.35
CA VAL A 134 1.28 19.30 2.75
C VAL A 134 2.10 18.50 3.79
N ARG A 135 2.72 19.18 4.77
CA ARG A 135 3.58 18.54 5.77
C ARG A 135 2.75 17.69 6.73
N TRP A 136 1.62 18.22 7.22
CA TRP A 136 0.68 17.47 8.04
C TRP A 136 0.14 16.24 7.30
N ILE A 137 -0.25 16.45 6.05
CA ILE A 137 -0.81 15.39 5.20
C ILE A 137 0.22 14.28 5.00
N ALA A 138 1.48 14.63 4.66
CA ALA A 138 2.55 13.67 4.44
C ALA A 138 2.82 12.80 5.68
N ILE A 139 2.99 13.41 6.85
CA ILE A 139 3.27 12.70 8.11
C ILE A 139 2.08 11.79 8.49
N THR A 140 0.86 12.31 8.40
CA THR A 140 -0.35 11.55 8.73
C THR A 140 -0.51 10.32 7.84
N HIS A 141 -0.33 10.48 6.52
CA HIS A 141 -0.40 9.37 5.57
C HIS A 141 0.73 8.35 5.80
N ALA A 142 1.95 8.81 6.12
CA ALA A 142 3.06 7.92 6.43
C ALA A 142 2.81 7.13 7.72
N MET A 143 2.33 7.78 8.79
CA MET A 143 1.96 7.11 10.05
C MET A 143 0.85 6.08 9.84
N ARG A 144 -0.20 6.46 9.13
CA ARG A 144 -1.28 5.53 8.77
C ARG A 144 -0.75 4.32 8.01
N LEU A 145 0.12 4.54 7.02
CA LEU A 145 0.67 3.46 6.21
C LEU A 145 1.49 2.48 7.06
N VAL A 146 2.40 2.97 7.91
CA VAL A 146 3.17 2.13 8.83
C VAL A 146 2.24 1.30 9.71
N MET A 147 1.25 1.93 10.31
CA MET A 147 0.32 1.26 11.21
C MET A 147 -0.53 0.22 10.49
N VAL A 148 -1.04 0.56 9.31
CA VAL A 148 -1.87 -0.35 8.50
C VAL A 148 -1.06 -1.54 8.00
N VAL A 149 0.17 -1.31 7.52
CA VAL A 149 1.06 -2.38 7.06
C VAL A 149 1.43 -3.32 8.21
N ALA A 150 1.79 -2.76 9.37
CA ALA A 150 2.10 -3.56 10.57
C ALA A 150 0.85 -4.35 11.05
N ALA A 151 -0.30 -3.70 11.15
CA ALA A 151 -1.55 -4.35 11.54
C ALA A 151 -1.96 -5.45 10.54
N ALA A 152 -1.87 -5.18 9.23
CA ALA A 152 -2.18 -6.15 8.19
C ALA A 152 -1.29 -7.39 8.30
N ALA A 153 0.03 -7.19 8.43
CA ALA A 153 0.98 -8.29 8.55
C ALA A 153 0.75 -9.14 9.80
N LEU A 154 0.54 -8.49 10.96
CA LEU A 154 0.32 -9.19 12.22
C LEU A 154 -1.04 -9.89 12.29
N LEU A 155 -2.12 -9.19 11.93
CA LEU A 155 -3.47 -9.75 11.97
C LEU A 155 -3.65 -10.89 10.95
N ALA A 156 -3.20 -10.65 9.72
CA ALA A 156 -3.36 -11.62 8.67
C ALA A 156 -2.49 -12.87 8.89
N SER A 157 -1.29 -12.75 9.49
CA SER A 157 -0.46 -13.91 9.83
C SER A 157 -1.09 -14.80 10.89
N HIS A 158 -1.77 -14.20 11.87
CA HIS A 158 -2.54 -14.97 12.87
C HIS A 158 -3.74 -15.69 12.25
N LEU A 159 -4.37 -15.09 11.25
CA LEU A 159 -5.57 -15.63 10.60
C LEU A 159 -5.24 -16.69 9.56
N ALA A 160 -4.10 -16.57 8.88
CA ALA A 160 -3.67 -17.49 7.83
C ALA A 160 -2.84 -18.71 8.34
N GLY A 161 -2.58 -18.80 9.64
CA GLY A 161 -1.84 -19.92 10.22
C GLY A 161 -0.32 -19.89 10.02
N GLY A 162 0.23 -18.76 9.57
CA GLY A 162 1.67 -18.57 9.42
C GLY A 162 2.06 -17.88 8.12
N VAL A 163 3.35 -17.62 7.98
CA VAL A 163 3.94 -17.04 6.77
C VAL A 163 4.59 -18.16 5.96
N VAL A 164 4.16 -18.36 4.73
CA VAL A 164 4.83 -19.25 3.78
C VAL A 164 5.72 -18.37 2.89
N LEU A 165 7.01 -18.37 3.15
CA LEU A 165 7.99 -17.83 2.22
C LEU A 165 8.31 -18.97 1.25
N GLY A 166 7.77 -18.90 0.04
CA GLY A 166 8.11 -19.73 -1.11
C GLY A 166 8.33 -21.24 -0.89
N GLU A 167 8.20 -22.02 -1.92
CA GLU A 167 8.46 -23.47 -1.88
C GLU A 167 9.96 -23.85 -1.97
N GLY A 168 10.85 -22.98 -1.49
CA GLY A 168 12.31 -23.22 -1.53
C GLY A 168 12.92 -23.16 -2.93
N ASN A 169 12.29 -22.47 -3.86
CA ASN A 169 12.81 -22.31 -5.20
C ASN A 169 14.07 -21.45 -5.20
N GLY A 170 15.23 -22.09 -5.34
CA GLY A 170 16.50 -21.42 -5.52
C GLY A 170 16.51 -20.54 -6.76
N LEU A 171 17.35 -19.50 -6.78
CA LEU A 171 17.56 -18.67 -7.96
C LEU A 171 18.33 -19.48 -9.02
N HIS A 172 17.73 -19.69 -10.17
CA HIS A 172 18.36 -20.31 -11.35
C HIS A 172 18.78 -19.20 -12.34
N TRP A 173 19.84 -19.46 -13.11
CA TRP A 173 20.28 -18.51 -14.15
C TRP A 173 19.17 -18.18 -15.15
N GLY A 174 18.26 -19.16 -15.40
CA GLY A 174 17.07 -18.95 -16.22
C GLY A 174 16.13 -17.86 -15.71
N ASP A 175 16.12 -17.59 -14.39
CA ASP A 175 15.18 -16.62 -13.77
C ASP A 175 15.63 -15.17 -13.97
N LEU A 176 16.87 -14.94 -14.39
CA LEU A 176 17.40 -13.59 -14.61
C LEU A 176 16.63 -12.80 -15.68
N TYR A 177 15.92 -13.49 -16.60
CA TYR A 177 15.05 -12.80 -17.55
C TYR A 177 13.94 -11.98 -16.87
N LEU A 178 13.53 -12.35 -15.65
CA LEU A 178 12.53 -11.62 -14.88
C LEU A 178 12.97 -10.18 -14.56
N LEU A 179 14.29 -9.98 -14.36
CA LEU A 179 14.86 -8.64 -14.11
C LEU A 179 14.71 -7.71 -15.33
N ALA A 180 14.64 -8.27 -16.54
CA ALA A 180 14.37 -7.52 -17.77
C ALA A 180 12.87 -7.45 -18.07
N LEU A 181 12.14 -8.54 -17.83
CA LEU A 181 10.71 -8.65 -18.11
C LEU A 181 9.88 -7.68 -17.25
N ALA A 182 10.21 -7.54 -15.96
CA ALA A 182 9.49 -6.65 -15.06
C ALA A 182 9.51 -5.18 -15.51
N PRO A 183 10.65 -4.54 -15.82
CA PRO A 183 10.65 -3.18 -16.33
C PRO A 183 10.09 -3.06 -17.75
N ALA A 184 10.25 -4.08 -18.60
CA ALA A 184 9.68 -4.10 -19.95
C ALA A 184 8.15 -4.12 -19.91
N SER A 185 7.57 -4.96 -19.08
CA SER A 185 6.11 -5.03 -18.89
C SER A 185 5.53 -3.75 -18.25
N ALA A 186 6.25 -3.14 -17.31
CA ALA A 186 5.90 -1.83 -16.77
C ALA A 186 5.97 -0.73 -17.84
N TRP A 187 6.96 -0.78 -18.74
CA TRP A 187 7.05 0.12 -19.87
C TRP A 187 5.87 -0.08 -20.84
N LEU A 188 5.49 -1.33 -21.13
CA LEU A 188 4.30 -1.64 -21.93
C LEU A 188 3.03 -1.06 -21.27
N GLY A 189 2.85 -1.23 -19.97
CA GLY A 189 1.75 -0.65 -19.21
C GLY A 189 1.66 0.87 -19.36
N ARG A 190 2.80 1.57 -19.33
CA ARG A 190 2.87 3.03 -19.62
C ARG A 190 2.46 3.37 -21.05
N ARG A 191 2.90 2.57 -22.02
CA ARG A 191 2.52 2.76 -23.44
C ARG A 191 1.02 2.57 -23.64
N LEU A 192 0.42 1.62 -22.96
CA LEU A 192 -1.02 1.35 -22.98
C LEU A 192 -1.82 2.32 -22.10
N ARG A 193 -1.16 3.27 -21.45
CA ARG A 193 -1.77 4.26 -20.52
C ARG A 193 -2.60 3.60 -19.40
N LEU A 194 -2.17 2.44 -18.92
CA LEU A 194 -2.83 1.77 -17.81
C LEU A 194 -2.73 2.63 -16.53
N PRO A 195 -3.75 2.64 -15.68
CA PRO A 195 -3.60 3.18 -14.32
C PRO A 195 -2.57 2.33 -13.57
N ILE A 196 -1.69 2.95 -12.80
CA ILE A 196 -0.59 2.28 -12.08
C ILE A 196 0.21 1.35 -13.01
N PRO A 197 0.80 1.87 -14.09
CA PRO A 197 1.38 1.06 -15.16
C PRO A 197 2.53 0.16 -14.68
N GLU A 198 3.23 0.57 -13.61
CA GLU A 198 4.31 -0.19 -12.97
C GLU A 198 3.82 -1.47 -12.28
N PHE A 199 2.51 -1.60 -12.06
CA PHE A 199 1.90 -2.78 -11.46
C PHE A 199 1.01 -3.52 -12.47
N LEU A 200 0.03 -2.83 -13.08
CA LEU A 200 -0.94 -3.48 -13.98
C LEU A 200 -0.33 -3.97 -15.29
N GLY A 201 0.71 -3.32 -15.80
CA GLY A 201 1.45 -3.83 -16.97
C GLY A 201 2.07 -5.20 -16.70
N PRO A 202 2.88 -5.36 -15.64
CA PRO A 202 3.39 -6.64 -15.21
C PRO A 202 2.32 -7.68 -14.89
N VAL A 203 1.23 -7.31 -14.21
CA VAL A 203 0.09 -8.22 -13.96
C VAL A 203 -0.47 -8.77 -15.27
N ALA A 204 -0.72 -7.91 -16.26
CA ALA A 204 -1.24 -8.35 -17.56
C ALA A 204 -0.27 -9.28 -18.29
N VAL A 205 1.04 -8.99 -18.26
CA VAL A 205 2.06 -9.84 -18.87
C VAL A 205 2.17 -11.18 -18.15
N GLY A 206 2.18 -11.18 -16.81
CA GLY A 206 2.19 -12.41 -15.99
C GLY A 206 0.98 -13.31 -16.28
N ALA A 207 -0.22 -12.74 -16.35
CA ALA A 207 -1.45 -13.46 -16.69
C ALA A 207 -1.40 -14.04 -18.11
N ALA A 208 -0.89 -13.27 -19.09
CA ALA A 208 -0.72 -13.75 -20.46
C ALA A 208 0.29 -14.90 -20.53
N MET A 209 1.40 -14.84 -19.80
CA MET A 209 2.38 -15.93 -19.73
C MET A 209 1.78 -17.19 -19.10
N ALA A 210 1.02 -17.06 -18.02
CA ALA A 210 0.34 -18.17 -17.38
C ALA A 210 -0.66 -18.85 -18.33
N SER A 211 -1.47 -18.07 -19.04
CA SER A 211 -2.45 -18.58 -20.00
C SER A 211 -1.82 -19.29 -21.21
N LEU A 212 -0.55 -18.97 -21.52
CA LEU A 212 0.24 -19.63 -22.57
C LEU A 212 1.03 -20.85 -22.05
N GLY A 213 0.84 -21.24 -20.78
CA GLY A 213 1.57 -22.36 -20.15
C GLY A 213 3.01 -22.03 -19.74
N HIS A 214 3.41 -20.75 -19.80
CA HIS A 214 4.73 -20.26 -19.38
C HIS A 214 4.63 -19.62 -17.99
N GLY A 215 4.36 -20.43 -16.96
CA GLY A 215 4.25 -19.94 -15.59
C GLY A 215 5.54 -19.24 -15.11
N VAL A 216 5.38 -18.11 -14.42
CA VAL A 216 6.46 -17.36 -13.80
C VAL A 216 6.52 -17.73 -12.32
N ALA A 217 7.47 -18.58 -11.93
CA ALA A 217 7.80 -18.81 -10.53
C ALA A 217 8.74 -17.69 -10.07
N LEU A 218 8.45 -17.07 -8.93
CA LEU A 218 9.35 -16.06 -8.36
C LEU A 218 10.31 -16.76 -7.37
N PRO A 219 11.63 -16.73 -7.61
CA PRO A 219 12.60 -17.26 -6.66
C PRO A 219 12.47 -16.55 -5.30
N ASP A 220 12.64 -17.29 -4.21
CA ASP A 220 12.52 -16.76 -2.84
C ASP A 220 13.41 -15.55 -2.60
N LEU A 221 14.63 -15.57 -3.15
CA LEU A 221 15.54 -14.44 -3.05
C LEU A 221 14.95 -13.15 -3.65
N LEU A 222 14.31 -13.24 -4.83
CA LEU A 222 13.70 -12.08 -5.47
C LEU A 222 12.47 -11.59 -4.68
N LEU A 223 11.73 -12.48 -4.06
CA LEU A 223 10.62 -12.15 -3.17
C LEU A 223 11.13 -11.44 -1.91
N ILE A 224 12.16 -11.97 -1.26
CA ILE A 224 12.82 -11.36 -0.09
C ILE A 224 13.36 -9.96 -0.44
N LEU A 225 14.03 -9.81 -1.58
CA LEU A 225 14.54 -8.51 -2.03
C LEU A 225 13.40 -7.52 -2.32
N THR A 226 12.29 -8.00 -2.85
CA THR A 226 11.08 -7.20 -3.06
C THR A 226 10.52 -6.69 -1.73
N PHE A 227 10.40 -7.56 -0.73
CA PHE A 227 9.95 -7.21 0.62
C PHE A 227 10.88 -6.22 1.31
N LEU A 228 12.20 -6.45 1.22
CA LEU A 228 13.23 -5.56 1.73
C LEU A 228 13.10 -4.14 1.14
N VAL A 229 12.95 -4.04 -0.19
CA VAL A 229 12.82 -2.75 -0.89
C VAL A 229 11.52 -2.05 -0.47
N LEU A 230 10.40 -2.74 -0.43
CA LEU A 230 9.10 -2.16 -0.09
C LEU A 230 9.04 -1.74 1.38
N GLY A 231 9.48 -2.59 2.32
CA GLY A 231 9.55 -2.26 3.74
C GLY A 231 10.47 -1.08 4.01
N SER A 232 11.69 -1.09 3.45
CA SER A 232 12.64 0.02 3.55
C SER A 232 12.08 1.32 2.97
N SER A 233 11.34 1.25 1.87
CA SER A 233 10.69 2.41 1.25
C SER A 233 9.67 3.05 2.18
N VAL A 234 8.86 2.25 2.87
CA VAL A 234 7.87 2.75 3.85
C VAL A 234 8.58 3.41 5.03
N GLY A 235 9.59 2.76 5.63
CA GLY A 235 10.36 3.32 6.75
C GLY A 235 11.08 4.63 6.40
N SER A 236 11.59 4.75 5.16
CA SER A 236 12.30 5.93 4.68
C SER A 236 11.42 7.18 4.50
N ARG A 237 10.10 7.06 4.51
CA ARG A 237 9.16 8.19 4.39
C ARG A 237 9.25 9.18 5.55
N PHE A 238 9.85 8.77 6.66
CA PHE A 238 10.09 9.61 7.84
C PHE A 238 11.43 10.35 7.80
N SER A 239 12.23 10.14 6.78
CA SER A 239 13.52 10.83 6.61
C SER A 239 13.33 12.34 6.57
N GLY A 240 14.08 13.06 7.43
CA GLY A 240 13.95 14.51 7.60
C GLY A 240 12.77 14.99 8.44
N THR A 241 12.01 14.06 9.06
CA THR A 241 10.96 14.42 10.02
C THR A 241 11.57 14.57 11.40
N SER A 242 11.39 15.73 12.05
CA SER A 242 11.85 15.94 13.43
C SER A 242 10.96 15.20 14.43
N TRP A 243 11.57 14.73 15.51
CA TRP A 243 10.86 13.99 16.58
C TRP A 243 9.73 14.82 17.20
N SER A 244 9.95 16.11 17.45
CA SER A 244 8.92 17.02 17.98
C SER A 244 7.70 17.11 17.06
N ARG A 245 7.93 17.18 15.76
CA ARG A 245 6.84 17.22 14.76
C ARG A 245 6.10 15.88 14.66
N LEU A 246 6.84 14.78 14.77
CA LEU A 246 6.23 13.45 14.82
C LEU A 246 5.29 13.32 16.05
N LEU A 247 5.72 13.76 17.22
CA LEU A 247 4.88 13.73 18.42
C LEU A 247 3.63 14.61 18.29
N GLN A 248 3.77 15.80 17.70
CA GLN A 248 2.67 16.74 17.53
C GLN A 248 1.61 16.25 16.55
N VAL A 249 2.04 15.75 15.38
CA VAL A 249 1.15 15.33 14.28
C VAL A 249 0.83 13.85 14.35
N GLY A 250 1.80 13.04 14.78
CA GLY A 250 1.74 11.59 14.73
C GLY A 250 0.63 11.00 15.59
N ARG A 251 0.32 11.61 16.75
CA ARG A 251 -0.80 11.15 17.58
C ARG A 251 -2.12 11.07 16.82
N TYR A 252 -2.42 12.06 15.99
CA TYR A 252 -3.63 12.06 15.16
C TYR A 252 -3.53 11.04 14.04
N GLY A 253 -2.33 10.87 13.46
CA GLY A 253 -2.05 9.82 12.47
C GLY A 253 -2.22 8.42 13.05
N LEU A 254 -1.75 8.17 14.27
CA LEU A 254 -1.94 6.90 14.97
C LEU A 254 -3.41 6.65 15.31
N LEU A 255 -4.11 7.64 15.87
CA LEU A 255 -5.54 7.54 16.19
C LEU A 255 -6.36 7.26 14.92
N PHE A 256 -6.02 7.94 13.83
CA PHE A 256 -6.69 7.70 12.55
C PHE A 256 -6.34 6.34 11.96
N GLY A 257 -5.09 5.87 12.10
CA GLY A 257 -4.69 4.51 11.73
C GLY A 257 -5.44 3.46 12.53
N ALA A 258 -5.55 3.63 13.85
CA ALA A 258 -6.34 2.74 14.72
C ALA A 258 -7.83 2.72 14.33
N TYR A 259 -8.40 3.89 14.09
CA TYR A 259 -9.77 4.02 13.58
C TYR A 259 -9.94 3.27 12.24
N ALA A 260 -9.00 3.44 11.31
CA ALA A 260 -9.02 2.78 10.01
C ALA A 260 -8.98 1.25 10.14
N VAL A 261 -8.07 0.74 10.98
CA VAL A 261 -7.94 -0.71 11.23
C VAL A 261 -9.20 -1.24 11.94
N GLY A 262 -9.69 -0.56 12.98
CA GLY A 262 -10.90 -0.95 13.70
C GLY A 262 -12.14 -1.00 12.78
N MET A 263 -12.33 0.02 11.95
CA MET A 263 -13.42 0.04 10.98
C MET A 263 -13.27 -1.03 9.89
N ALA A 264 -12.03 -1.33 9.46
CA ALA A 264 -11.78 -2.42 8.51
C ALA A 264 -12.12 -3.78 9.12
N LEU A 265 -11.75 -4.02 10.39
CA LEU A 265 -12.10 -5.24 11.12
C LEU A 265 -13.61 -5.43 11.22
N ILE A 266 -14.35 -4.39 11.64
CA ILE A 266 -15.81 -4.42 11.76
C ILE A 266 -16.46 -4.69 10.39
N THR A 267 -16.00 -3.99 9.35
CA THR A 267 -16.57 -4.14 8.00
C THR A 267 -16.24 -5.51 7.42
N ALA A 268 -15.00 -6.00 7.61
CA ALA A 268 -14.61 -7.33 7.15
C ALA A 268 -15.38 -8.43 7.86
N TRP A 269 -15.60 -8.30 9.16
CA TRP A 269 -16.43 -9.22 9.93
C TRP A 269 -17.87 -9.24 9.42
N ALA A 270 -18.46 -8.08 9.19
CA ALA A 270 -19.83 -7.99 8.66
C ALA A 270 -19.96 -8.62 7.26
N VAL A 271 -19.00 -8.34 6.35
CA VAL A 271 -19.01 -8.93 5.01
C VAL A 271 -18.84 -10.45 5.09
N SER A 272 -17.85 -10.96 5.84
CA SER A 272 -17.61 -12.41 5.96
C SER A 272 -18.75 -13.14 6.64
N SER A 273 -19.46 -12.50 7.58
CA SER A 273 -20.65 -13.09 8.24
C SER A 273 -21.86 -13.18 7.32
N LEU A 274 -21.95 -12.32 6.31
CA LEU A 274 -23.07 -12.24 5.36
C LEU A 274 -22.77 -12.92 4.02
N THR A 275 -21.51 -13.31 3.78
CA THR A 275 -21.05 -13.89 2.52
C THR A 275 -20.11 -15.08 2.79
N ALA A 276 -19.75 -15.83 1.76
CA ALA A 276 -18.75 -16.88 1.83
C ALA A 276 -17.30 -16.36 1.72
N LEU A 277 -17.08 -15.02 1.66
CA LEU A 277 -15.76 -14.43 1.47
C LEU A 277 -14.90 -14.60 2.74
N PRO A 278 -13.63 -15.04 2.60
CA PRO A 278 -12.73 -15.22 3.74
C PRO A 278 -12.42 -13.88 4.45
N PHE A 279 -12.55 -13.87 5.77
CA PHE A 279 -12.34 -12.67 6.59
C PHE A 279 -10.99 -12.00 6.34
N ALA A 280 -9.89 -12.79 6.28
CA ALA A 280 -8.55 -12.26 6.07
C ALA A 280 -8.40 -11.56 4.69
N ALA A 281 -9.00 -12.12 3.64
CA ALA A 281 -9.01 -11.52 2.31
C ALA A 281 -9.77 -10.19 2.30
N VAL A 282 -10.99 -10.18 2.87
CA VAL A 282 -11.80 -8.95 2.97
C VAL A 282 -11.10 -7.89 3.82
N LEU A 283 -10.47 -8.28 4.93
CA LEU A 283 -9.71 -7.37 5.78
C LEU A 283 -8.57 -6.70 5.01
N LEU A 284 -7.72 -7.49 4.32
CA LEU A 284 -6.61 -6.96 3.52
C LEU A 284 -7.11 -6.07 2.37
N ALA A 285 -8.22 -6.42 1.73
CA ALA A 285 -8.83 -5.63 0.66
C ALA A 285 -9.33 -4.26 1.14
N LEU A 286 -9.85 -4.16 2.37
CA LEU A 286 -10.38 -2.93 2.95
C LEU A 286 -9.29 -2.02 3.52
N LEU A 287 -8.23 -2.57 4.13
CA LEU A 287 -7.17 -1.79 4.79
C LEU A 287 -6.57 -0.73 3.85
N PRO A 288 -6.42 0.55 4.31
CA PRO A 288 -5.99 1.65 3.43
C PRO A 288 -4.45 1.69 3.27
N GLY A 289 -3.86 0.57 2.85
CA GLY A 289 -2.46 0.43 2.48
C GLY A 289 -2.16 0.79 1.03
N GLY A 290 -0.89 0.69 0.62
CA GLY A 290 -0.51 0.75 -0.79
C GLY A 290 -0.77 -0.57 -1.51
N VAL A 291 -1.00 -0.53 -2.82
CA VAL A 291 -1.27 -1.74 -3.62
C VAL A 291 -0.13 -2.75 -3.49
N GLY A 292 1.13 -2.29 -3.61
CA GLY A 292 2.29 -3.17 -3.52
C GLY A 292 2.44 -3.81 -2.14
N GLU A 293 2.31 -3.03 -1.07
CA GLU A 293 2.46 -3.50 0.30
C GLU A 293 1.38 -4.54 0.67
N MET A 294 0.12 -4.29 0.29
CA MET A 294 -0.98 -5.23 0.57
C MET A 294 -0.90 -6.48 -0.30
N ALA A 295 -0.47 -6.34 -1.54
CA ALA A 295 -0.23 -7.46 -2.44
C ALA A 295 0.88 -8.39 -1.92
N VAL A 296 1.99 -7.83 -1.41
CA VAL A 296 3.07 -8.58 -0.77
C VAL A 296 2.54 -9.39 0.43
N ILE A 297 1.75 -8.76 1.28
CA ILE A 297 1.17 -9.41 2.47
C ILE A 297 0.24 -10.56 2.04
N ALA A 298 -0.61 -10.32 1.05
CA ALA A 298 -1.53 -11.35 0.53
C ALA A 298 -0.77 -12.56 -0.03
N VAL A 299 0.27 -12.31 -0.84
CA VAL A 299 1.12 -13.38 -1.40
C VAL A 299 1.80 -14.19 -0.30
N ALA A 300 2.44 -13.53 0.65
CA ALA A 300 3.22 -14.20 1.70
C ALA A 300 2.35 -14.98 2.70
N LEU A 301 1.07 -14.69 2.76
CA LEU A 301 0.11 -15.35 3.65
C LEU A 301 -0.83 -16.31 2.90
N GLU A 302 -0.57 -16.57 1.60
CA GLU A 302 -1.41 -17.39 0.72
C GLU A 302 -2.89 -16.96 0.70
N ILE A 303 -3.14 -15.68 0.97
CA ILE A 303 -4.45 -15.05 0.81
C ILE A 303 -4.58 -14.65 -0.65
N ASP A 304 -5.74 -14.91 -1.29
CA ASP A 304 -5.97 -14.57 -2.69
C ASP A 304 -5.50 -13.14 -3.04
N PRO A 305 -4.35 -13.00 -3.73
CA PRO A 305 -3.79 -11.70 -4.03
C PRO A 305 -4.57 -10.98 -5.13
N VAL A 306 -5.29 -11.72 -5.98
CA VAL A 306 -6.10 -11.16 -7.07
C VAL A 306 -7.29 -10.42 -6.48
N TYR A 307 -7.97 -11.03 -5.51
CA TYR A 307 -9.05 -10.40 -4.75
C TYR A 307 -8.59 -9.10 -4.06
N VAL A 308 -7.51 -9.18 -3.27
CA VAL A 308 -6.98 -8.04 -2.51
C VAL A 308 -6.58 -6.90 -3.45
N VAL A 309 -5.80 -7.20 -4.48
CA VAL A 309 -5.29 -6.21 -5.43
C VAL A 309 -6.42 -5.56 -6.23
N SER A 310 -7.40 -6.33 -6.68
CA SER A 310 -8.54 -5.81 -7.44
C SER A 310 -9.31 -4.74 -6.66
N HIS A 311 -9.53 -4.94 -5.36
CA HIS A 311 -10.15 -3.94 -4.49
C HIS A 311 -9.28 -2.68 -4.34
N HIS A 312 -7.96 -2.83 -4.17
CA HIS A 312 -7.04 -1.70 -4.08
C HIS A 312 -6.98 -0.89 -5.38
N VAL A 313 -6.95 -1.56 -6.54
CA VAL A 313 -6.99 -0.91 -7.86
C VAL A 313 -8.32 -0.21 -8.07
N LEU A 314 -9.44 -0.88 -7.78
CA LEU A 314 -10.78 -0.29 -7.89
C LEU A 314 -10.91 0.95 -7.00
N ARG A 315 -10.44 0.89 -5.76
CA ARG A 315 -10.40 2.05 -4.85
C ARG A 315 -9.64 3.23 -5.46
N LEU A 316 -8.47 2.97 -6.07
CA LEU A 316 -7.69 4.03 -6.72
C LEU A 316 -8.43 4.63 -7.93
N LEU A 317 -9.06 3.81 -8.76
CA LEU A 317 -9.87 4.27 -9.89
C LEU A 317 -11.02 5.15 -9.42
N LEU A 318 -11.75 4.71 -8.40
CA LEU A 318 -12.84 5.48 -7.79
C LEU A 318 -12.35 6.84 -7.28
N LEU A 319 -11.20 6.87 -6.61
CA LEU A 319 -10.62 8.11 -6.11
C LEU A 319 -10.17 9.06 -7.24
N ILE A 320 -9.63 8.52 -8.33
CA ILE A 320 -9.30 9.31 -9.52
C ILE A 320 -10.57 9.94 -10.11
N LEU A 321 -11.66 9.18 -10.22
CA LEU A 321 -12.95 9.66 -10.71
C LEU A 321 -13.60 10.70 -9.77
N LEU A 322 -13.45 10.53 -8.46
CA LEU A 322 -14.01 11.44 -7.45
C LEU A 322 -13.18 12.71 -7.25
N THR A 323 -11.92 12.72 -7.67
CA THR A 323 -11.01 13.87 -7.48
C THR A 323 -11.50 15.15 -8.16
N PRO A 324 -11.93 15.18 -9.44
CA PRO A 324 -12.40 16.39 -10.09
C PRO A 324 -13.65 17.04 -9.42
N PRO A 325 -14.71 16.30 -9.07
CA PRO A 325 -15.85 16.88 -8.36
C PRO A 325 -15.47 17.39 -6.95
N LEU A 326 -14.56 16.71 -6.23
CA LEU A 326 -14.07 17.18 -4.95
C LEU A 326 -13.32 18.51 -5.05
N ILE A 327 -12.47 18.68 -6.07
CA ILE A 327 -11.77 19.95 -6.34
C ILE A 327 -12.78 21.06 -6.61
N LYS A 328 -13.76 20.80 -7.47
CA LYS A 328 -14.79 21.78 -7.83
C LYS A 328 -15.62 22.21 -6.61
N TRP A 329 -15.95 21.26 -5.76
CA TRP A 329 -16.65 21.52 -4.51
C TRP A 329 -15.80 22.35 -3.53
N ALA A 330 -14.51 21.98 -3.32
CA ALA A 330 -13.59 22.69 -2.44
C ALA A 330 -13.38 24.15 -2.88
N ARG A 331 -13.19 24.39 -4.18
CA ARG A 331 -13.05 25.74 -4.75
C ARG A 331 -14.32 26.60 -4.55
N ARG A 332 -15.50 26.03 -4.77
CA ARG A 332 -16.78 26.73 -4.56
C ARG A 332 -16.97 27.15 -3.11
N ARG A 333 -16.63 26.27 -2.15
CA ARG A 333 -16.70 26.60 -0.72
C ARG A 333 -15.73 27.68 -0.29
N ARG A 334 -14.50 27.69 -0.86
CA ARG A 334 -13.51 28.73 -0.59
C ARG A 334 -14.01 30.10 -1.10
N ALA A 335 -14.46 30.16 -2.34
CA ALA A 335 -15.03 31.39 -2.91
C ALA A 335 -16.26 31.91 -2.14
N ALA A 336 -17.11 31.02 -1.63
CA ALA A 336 -18.26 31.41 -0.80
C ALA A 336 -17.82 31.91 0.59
N ALA A 337 -16.74 31.40 1.16
CA ALA A 337 -16.19 31.89 2.44
C ALA A 337 -15.52 33.27 2.30
N GLU A 338 -14.83 33.52 1.19
CA GLU A 338 -14.19 34.80 0.87
C GLU A 338 -15.23 35.91 0.63
N ARG A 339 -16.39 35.59 0.07
CA ARG A 339 -17.52 36.53 -0.13
C ARG A 339 -18.29 36.88 1.16
N ARG A 340 -18.10 36.13 2.24
CA ARG A 340 -18.75 36.36 3.55
C ARG A 340 -17.85 37.13 4.53
N ARG A 341 -16.61 37.41 4.15
CA ARG A 341 -15.68 38.29 4.88
C ARG A 341 -15.61 39.67 4.22
#